data_bac4ab7b39c9896127988fb91c371181
#
_entry.id   bac4ab7b39c9896127988fb91c371181
#
_cell.length_a   1.000
_cell.length_b   1.000
_cell.length_c   1.000
_cell.angle_alpha   90.00
_cell.angle_beta   90.00
_cell.angle_gamma   90.00
#
_symmetry.space_group_name_H-M   'P 1'
#
loop_
_entity.id
_entity.type
_entity.pdbx_description
1 polymer ?
#
loop_
_entity_poly.entity_id
_entity_poly.type
_entity_poly.pdbx_seq_one_letter_code
_entity_poly.pdbx_strand_id
1 'polypeptide(L)'
;MFNRQVGAHTALMQSFFHWGVPLTTGALDRWERTKTRGVLSLSTAPGGQPEIVTPRQIAMGFSDHYMLRLGSSIKGAGQVVYIRPFAEMNLHLNPYSAFNADGSPRRGHSTKMFKLAWKRLVLIVRGGNRDRINNELRRLGMPRIHRARSNHARIYRRIGPDRQLREPRVAFQWMPLTRGSPDVPGNSPGAYFPGRRWVDWVGTDVYAKFSNRTLWTNLRAFYRRYDRWPFALGEYGPWDNDQSGAFTRRIHRWARRRDRVKALLYFRSVDPENAFNLQYYPGAKRALREILNLPQYQGYAPGTRR
;
A
#
# COMPACT_ATOMS: atom_id res chain seq x y z
N MET A 1 -8.95 0.75 -20.20
CA MET A 1 -10.33 1.32 -20.07
C MET A 1 -10.32 2.67 -19.34
N PHE A 2 -9.73 2.82 -18.12
CA PHE A 2 -9.70 4.11 -17.38
C PHE A 2 -9.08 5.25 -18.21
N ASN A 3 -7.91 5.05 -18.80
CA ASN A 3 -7.24 6.05 -19.65
C ASN A 3 -8.14 6.57 -20.76
N ARG A 4 -8.93 5.69 -21.40
CA ARG A 4 -9.93 6.10 -22.41
C ARG A 4 -11.09 6.89 -21.82
N GLN A 5 -11.51 6.58 -20.58
CA GLN A 5 -12.59 7.32 -19.92
C GLN A 5 -12.17 8.74 -19.52
N VAL A 6 -10.91 8.95 -19.17
CA VAL A 6 -10.39 10.25 -18.69
C VAL A 6 -9.56 11.00 -19.74
N GLY A 7 -9.26 10.39 -20.89
CA GLY A 7 -8.50 11.03 -21.97
C GLY A 7 -7.03 11.28 -21.64
N ALA A 8 -6.46 10.58 -20.64
CA ALA A 8 -5.08 10.76 -20.21
C ALA A 8 -4.46 9.40 -19.83
N HIS A 9 -3.16 9.26 -20.07
CA HIS A 9 -2.41 8.11 -19.58
C HIS A 9 -2.12 8.25 -18.08
N THR A 10 -2.17 7.14 -17.34
CA THR A 10 -1.90 7.11 -15.89
C THR A 10 -0.49 6.61 -15.62
N ALA A 11 0.26 7.31 -14.76
CA ALA A 11 1.64 6.97 -14.43
C ALA A 11 1.75 5.76 -13.51
N LEU A 12 0.73 5.49 -12.71
CA LEU A 12 0.72 4.44 -11.69
C LEU A 12 -0.46 3.49 -11.91
N MET A 13 -0.26 2.21 -11.61
CA MET A 13 -1.33 1.22 -11.59
C MET A 13 -1.24 0.41 -10.30
N GLN A 14 -2.25 0.51 -9.45
CA GLN A 14 -2.37 -0.28 -8.24
C GLN A 14 -3.00 -1.65 -8.57
N SER A 15 -2.44 -2.68 -7.96
CA SER A 15 -2.96 -4.04 -8.02
C SER A 15 -3.03 -4.60 -6.60
N PHE A 16 -4.15 -5.28 -6.30
CA PHE A 16 -4.41 -5.82 -4.99
C PHE A 16 -4.01 -7.29 -4.94
N PHE A 17 -3.22 -7.62 -3.94
CA PHE A 17 -2.77 -8.98 -3.68
C PHE A 17 -3.02 -9.31 -2.22
N HIS A 18 -3.14 -10.58 -1.92
CA HIS A 18 -3.11 -11.07 -0.56
C HIS A 18 -1.87 -11.95 -0.32
N TRP A 19 -1.56 -12.13 0.94
CA TRP A 19 -0.41 -12.93 1.36
C TRP A 19 -0.45 -14.33 0.78
N GLY A 20 0.69 -14.85 0.40
CA GLY A 20 0.80 -16.17 -0.23
C GLY A 20 0.64 -16.18 -1.75
N VAL A 21 -0.02 -15.19 -2.34
CA VAL A 21 -0.13 -15.08 -3.81
C VAL A 21 1.21 -14.58 -4.37
N PRO A 22 1.85 -15.33 -5.26
CA PRO A 22 3.09 -14.88 -5.88
C PRO A 22 2.83 -13.64 -6.73
N LEU A 23 3.74 -12.68 -6.69
CA LEU A 23 3.78 -11.65 -7.70
C LEU A 23 4.25 -12.31 -9.01
N THR A 24 3.27 -12.62 -9.83
CA THR A 24 3.48 -13.33 -11.10
C THR A 24 3.97 -12.39 -12.19
N THR A 25 4.54 -12.97 -13.25
CA THR A 25 4.86 -12.26 -14.49
C THR A 25 3.65 -11.50 -15.01
N GLY A 26 2.42 -12.04 -14.90
CA GLY A 26 1.24 -11.38 -15.42
C GLY A 26 0.93 -9.98 -14.86
N ALA A 27 1.22 -9.70 -13.57
CA ALA A 27 1.06 -8.36 -13.01
C ALA A 27 2.23 -7.45 -13.43
N LEU A 28 3.45 -7.98 -13.41
CA LEU A 28 4.65 -7.27 -13.83
C LEU A 28 4.57 -6.91 -15.31
N ASP A 29 4.21 -7.87 -16.17
CA ASP A 29 4.02 -7.67 -17.61
C ASP A 29 2.89 -6.67 -17.91
N ARG A 30 1.84 -6.67 -17.10
CA ARG A 30 0.75 -5.70 -17.23
C ARG A 30 1.25 -4.28 -17.00
N TRP A 31 2.00 -4.07 -15.92
CA TRP A 31 2.57 -2.75 -15.61
C TRP A 31 3.53 -2.28 -16.70
N GLU A 32 4.34 -3.19 -17.23
CA GLU A 32 5.27 -2.92 -18.32
C GLU A 32 4.51 -2.57 -19.62
N ARG A 33 3.60 -3.44 -20.08
CA ARG A 33 2.80 -3.21 -21.28
C ARG A 33 1.98 -1.92 -21.23
N THR A 34 1.48 -1.57 -20.05
CA THR A 34 0.74 -0.32 -19.86
C THR A 34 1.63 0.87 -19.61
N LYS A 35 2.96 0.70 -19.58
CA LYS A 35 3.94 1.76 -19.28
C LYS A 35 3.61 2.49 -17.96
N THR A 36 3.10 1.75 -16.99
CA THR A 36 2.77 2.25 -15.65
C THR A 36 3.76 1.70 -14.62
N ARG A 37 4.03 2.46 -13.58
CA ARG A 37 4.74 1.95 -12.41
C ARG A 37 3.76 1.22 -11.49
N GLY A 38 4.11 0.01 -11.09
CA GLY A 38 3.28 -0.81 -10.22
C GLY A 38 3.20 -0.30 -8.79
N VAL A 39 1.99 -0.32 -8.23
CA VAL A 39 1.72 -0.19 -6.80
C VAL A 39 1.11 -1.50 -6.34
N LEU A 40 1.85 -2.25 -5.54
CA LEU A 40 1.43 -3.53 -4.97
C LEU A 40 0.73 -3.27 -3.63
N SER A 41 -0.59 -3.33 -3.60
CA SER A 41 -1.35 -3.33 -2.34
C SER A 41 -1.42 -4.75 -1.80
N LEU A 42 -0.92 -4.98 -0.58
CA LEU A 42 -0.74 -6.30 0.00
C LEU A 42 -1.51 -6.44 1.31
N SER A 43 -2.51 -7.34 1.31
CA SER A 43 -3.29 -7.73 2.49
C SER A 43 -2.79 -9.05 3.10
N THR A 44 -3.11 -9.32 4.36
CA THR A 44 -2.88 -10.63 5.01
C THR A 44 -3.97 -11.66 4.69
N ALA A 45 -5.07 -11.22 4.10
CA ALA A 45 -6.21 -12.06 3.73
C ALA A 45 -6.73 -11.74 2.33
N PRO A 46 -7.35 -12.69 1.63
CA PRO A 46 -8.24 -12.39 0.51
C PRO A 46 -9.42 -11.52 0.98
N GLY A 47 -10.03 -10.76 0.08
CA GLY A 47 -11.18 -9.92 0.41
C GLY A 47 -12.30 -10.72 1.08
N GLY A 48 -12.73 -10.28 2.27
CA GLY A 48 -13.82 -10.92 3.02
C GLY A 48 -13.49 -12.30 3.62
N GLN A 49 -12.25 -12.77 3.53
CA GLN A 49 -11.83 -14.08 4.04
C GLN A 49 -10.96 -13.96 5.29
N PRO A 50 -10.80 -15.04 6.07
CA PRO A 50 -9.87 -15.09 7.19
C PRO A 50 -8.41 -14.82 6.78
N GLU A 51 -7.61 -14.35 7.72
CA GLU A 51 -6.19 -14.14 7.52
C GLU A 51 -5.45 -15.46 7.20
N ILE A 52 -4.62 -15.41 6.16
CA ILE A 52 -3.65 -16.47 5.85
C ILE A 52 -2.49 -16.42 6.84
N VAL A 53 -2.14 -15.21 7.29
CA VAL A 53 -1.05 -14.98 8.23
C VAL A 53 -1.32 -13.71 9.05
N THR A 54 -1.18 -13.81 10.35
CA THR A 54 -1.34 -12.65 11.25
C THR A 54 -0.06 -11.80 11.30
N PRO A 55 -0.14 -10.52 11.70
CA PRO A 55 1.04 -9.68 11.95
C PRO A 55 2.03 -10.34 12.93
N ARG A 56 1.54 -11.03 13.96
CA ARG A 56 2.38 -11.79 14.89
C ARG A 56 3.15 -12.91 14.20
N GLN A 57 2.50 -13.68 13.36
CA GLN A 57 3.15 -14.77 12.61
C GLN A 57 4.19 -14.24 11.64
N ILE A 58 3.91 -13.13 10.94
CA ILE A 58 4.89 -12.46 10.09
C ILE A 58 6.11 -12.03 10.92
N ALA A 59 5.90 -11.37 12.06
CA ALA A 59 6.99 -10.94 12.95
C ALA A 59 7.83 -12.13 13.44
N MET A 60 7.20 -13.27 13.70
CA MET A 60 7.87 -14.51 14.15
C MET A 60 8.50 -15.33 13.01
N GLY A 61 8.43 -14.87 11.75
CA GLY A 61 9.12 -15.49 10.62
C GLY A 61 8.38 -16.62 9.93
N PHE A 62 7.12 -16.88 10.27
CA PHE A 62 6.34 -17.99 9.69
C PHE A 62 6.16 -17.89 8.16
N SER A 63 6.36 -16.73 7.59
CA SER A 63 6.12 -16.45 6.16
C SER A 63 7.32 -15.80 5.45
N ASP A 64 8.53 -15.97 5.96
CA ASP A 64 9.74 -15.40 5.37
C ASP A 64 9.93 -15.79 3.90
N HIS A 65 9.58 -17.03 3.55
CA HIS A 65 9.65 -17.52 2.17
C HIS A 65 8.85 -16.68 1.18
N TYR A 66 7.68 -16.17 1.60
CA TYR A 66 6.86 -15.29 0.76
C TYR A 66 7.57 -13.96 0.49
N MET A 67 8.12 -13.33 1.54
CA MET A 67 8.82 -12.06 1.45
C MET A 67 10.10 -12.17 0.60
N LEU A 68 10.86 -13.27 0.75
CA LEU A 68 12.03 -13.58 -0.05
C LEU A 68 11.67 -13.75 -1.55
N ARG A 69 10.58 -14.47 -1.85
CA ARG A 69 10.08 -14.63 -3.21
C ARG A 69 9.63 -13.31 -3.81
N LEU A 70 8.90 -12.49 -3.03
CA LEU A 70 8.44 -11.19 -3.48
C LEU A 70 9.62 -10.30 -3.90
N GLY A 71 10.64 -10.17 -3.06
CA GLY A 71 11.85 -9.43 -3.38
C GLY A 71 12.57 -9.97 -4.63
N SER A 72 12.67 -11.29 -4.75
CA SER A 72 13.31 -11.95 -5.91
C SER A 72 12.52 -11.71 -7.20
N SER A 73 11.18 -11.80 -7.17
CA SER A 73 10.32 -11.55 -8.34
C SER A 73 10.45 -10.11 -8.84
N ILE A 74 10.41 -9.13 -7.94
CA ILE A 74 10.56 -7.72 -8.31
C ILE A 74 11.96 -7.45 -8.89
N LYS A 75 13.01 -8.02 -8.27
CA LYS A 75 14.39 -7.87 -8.76
C LYS A 75 14.55 -8.50 -10.14
N GLY A 76 14.01 -9.70 -10.35
CA GLY A 76 14.08 -10.40 -11.62
C GLY A 76 13.41 -9.62 -12.76
N ALA A 77 12.29 -8.95 -12.49
CA ALA A 77 11.62 -8.10 -13.47
C ALA A 77 12.34 -6.77 -13.75
N GLY A 78 13.31 -6.37 -12.94
CA GLY A 78 14.05 -5.12 -13.12
C GLY A 78 13.22 -3.83 -12.90
N GLN A 79 11.97 -3.96 -12.51
CA GLN A 79 11.05 -2.83 -12.35
C GLN A 79 11.21 -2.13 -10.99
N VAL A 80 10.79 -0.88 -10.93
CA VAL A 80 10.59 -0.16 -9.66
C VAL A 80 9.15 -0.37 -9.21
N VAL A 81 8.95 -0.88 -8.00
CA VAL A 81 7.61 -1.18 -7.46
C VAL A 81 7.39 -0.44 -6.15
N TYR A 82 6.25 0.23 -6.01
CA TYR A 82 5.76 0.70 -4.73
C TYR A 82 5.05 -0.45 -4.02
N ILE A 83 5.37 -0.69 -2.76
CA ILE A 83 4.69 -1.69 -1.94
C ILE A 83 3.88 -0.97 -0.87
N ARG A 84 2.57 -1.21 -0.88
CA ARG A 84 1.60 -0.68 0.07
C ARG A 84 1.06 -1.84 0.92
N PRO A 85 1.81 -2.28 1.94
CA PRO A 85 1.38 -3.40 2.76
C PRO A 85 0.40 -2.92 3.82
N PHE A 86 -0.59 -3.76 4.12
CA PHE A 86 -1.50 -3.54 5.27
C PHE A 86 -2.14 -2.15 5.27
N ALA A 87 -2.67 -1.71 4.13
CA ALA A 87 -3.31 -0.41 4.02
C ALA A 87 -4.46 -0.25 5.02
N GLU A 88 -4.73 0.98 5.47
CA GLU A 88 -5.79 1.28 6.43
C GLU A 88 -5.74 0.39 7.69
N MET A 89 -4.56 0.16 8.25
CA MET A 89 -4.30 -0.76 9.36
C MET A 89 -5.05 -0.42 10.65
N ASN A 90 -5.56 0.79 10.77
CA ASN A 90 -6.37 1.27 11.88
C ASN A 90 -7.88 1.28 11.59
N LEU A 91 -8.30 0.55 10.55
CA LEU A 91 -9.70 0.23 10.23
C LEU A 91 -10.03 -1.18 10.71
N HIS A 92 -11.02 -1.34 11.57
CA HIS A 92 -11.44 -2.62 12.14
C HIS A 92 -11.87 -3.67 11.11
N LEU A 93 -12.31 -3.24 9.92
CA LEU A 93 -12.69 -4.13 8.83
C LEU A 93 -11.48 -4.86 8.24
N ASN A 94 -10.28 -4.30 8.40
CA ASN A 94 -9.07 -4.94 7.90
C ASN A 94 -8.60 -6.04 8.86
N PRO A 95 -8.22 -7.22 8.34
CA PRO A 95 -7.89 -8.38 9.17
C PRO A 95 -6.70 -8.13 10.10
N TYR A 96 -5.70 -7.37 9.66
CA TYR A 96 -4.48 -7.02 10.41
C TYR A 96 -4.66 -5.86 11.41
N SER A 97 -5.87 -5.31 11.57
CA SER A 97 -6.15 -4.28 12.58
C SER A 97 -6.01 -4.84 14.00
N ALA A 98 -5.51 -4.01 14.92
CA ALA A 98 -5.34 -4.39 16.31
C ALA A 98 -6.64 -4.32 17.13
N PHE A 99 -7.72 -3.77 16.56
CA PHE A 99 -8.98 -3.52 17.28
C PHE A 99 -10.18 -4.06 16.49
N ASN A 100 -11.19 -4.51 17.25
CA ASN A 100 -12.51 -4.85 16.75
C ASN A 100 -13.38 -3.60 16.56
N ALA A 101 -14.58 -3.77 15.99
CA ALA A 101 -15.51 -2.67 15.73
C ALA A 101 -15.97 -1.96 17.01
N ASP A 102 -16.11 -2.69 18.10
CA ASP A 102 -16.51 -2.20 19.44
C ASP A 102 -15.37 -1.48 20.20
N GLY A 103 -14.17 -1.45 19.63
CA GLY A 103 -12.99 -0.84 20.25
C GLY A 103 -12.20 -1.78 21.17
N SER A 104 -12.64 -3.00 21.34
CA SER A 104 -11.90 -4.01 22.09
C SER A 104 -10.64 -4.45 21.32
N PRO A 105 -9.56 -4.84 22.02
CA PRO A 105 -8.39 -5.43 21.38
C PRO A 105 -8.74 -6.70 20.61
N ARG A 106 -8.27 -6.80 19.36
CA ARG A 106 -8.46 -8.01 18.55
C ARG A 106 -7.54 -9.12 19.03
N ARG A 107 -8.11 -10.29 19.31
CA ARG A 107 -7.34 -11.45 19.80
C ARG A 107 -6.18 -11.79 18.84
N GLY A 108 -4.98 -11.94 19.40
CA GLY A 108 -3.78 -12.28 18.62
C GLY A 108 -3.16 -11.12 17.82
N HIS A 109 -3.74 -9.91 17.89
CA HIS A 109 -3.27 -8.72 17.19
C HIS A 109 -2.82 -7.64 18.17
N SER A 110 -1.92 -6.79 17.73
CA SER A 110 -1.54 -5.56 18.43
C SER A 110 -0.76 -4.62 17.51
N THR A 111 -0.78 -3.34 17.80
CA THR A 111 0.04 -2.35 17.08
C THR A 111 1.54 -2.63 17.22
N LYS A 112 1.97 -3.26 18.33
CA LYS A 112 3.36 -3.74 18.51
C LYS A 112 3.71 -4.81 17.48
N MET A 113 2.89 -5.85 17.37
CA MET A 113 3.12 -6.94 16.40
C MET A 113 3.00 -6.45 14.96
N PHE A 114 2.07 -5.57 14.68
CA PHE A 114 1.98 -4.90 13.37
C PHE A 114 3.30 -4.19 13.00
N LYS A 115 3.84 -3.36 13.90
CA LYS A 115 5.11 -2.65 13.65
C LYS A 115 6.29 -3.61 13.45
N LEU A 116 6.33 -4.72 14.15
CA LEU A 116 7.37 -5.74 13.97
C LEU A 116 7.21 -6.48 12.63
N ALA A 117 5.98 -6.84 12.26
CA ALA A 117 5.66 -7.43 10.95
C ALA A 117 6.09 -6.52 9.80
N TRP A 118 5.75 -5.24 9.89
CA TRP A 118 6.16 -4.21 8.93
C TRP A 118 7.69 -4.16 8.77
N LYS A 119 8.41 -4.06 9.90
CA LYS A 119 9.88 -3.97 9.89
C LYS A 119 10.51 -5.23 9.29
N ARG A 120 9.98 -6.41 9.62
CA ARG A 120 10.44 -7.66 9.04
C ARG A 120 10.23 -7.72 7.54
N LEU A 121 9.04 -7.35 7.07
CA LEU A 121 8.73 -7.26 5.64
C LEU A 121 9.71 -6.32 4.92
N VAL A 122 9.93 -5.13 5.45
CA VAL A 122 10.86 -4.14 4.87
C VAL A 122 12.27 -4.70 4.79
N LEU A 123 12.79 -5.29 5.87
CA LEU A 123 14.14 -5.85 5.92
C LEU A 123 14.35 -6.96 4.88
N ILE A 124 13.43 -7.90 4.82
CA ILE A 124 13.58 -9.09 3.95
C ILE A 124 13.37 -8.71 2.49
N VAL A 125 12.38 -7.87 2.18
CA VAL A 125 12.08 -7.51 0.78
C VAL A 125 13.11 -6.53 0.22
N ARG A 126 13.61 -5.58 1.01
CA ARG A 126 14.73 -4.71 0.57
C ARG A 126 15.98 -5.50 0.28
N GLY A 127 16.16 -6.63 0.97
CA GLY A 127 17.30 -7.50 0.75
C GLY A 127 18.60 -6.95 1.30
N GLY A 128 19.71 -7.43 0.73
CA GLY A 128 21.05 -7.10 1.17
C GLY A 128 21.72 -8.23 1.95
N ASN A 129 22.78 -7.91 2.70
CA ASN A 129 23.54 -8.90 3.43
C ASN A 129 22.68 -9.59 4.51
N ARG A 130 22.56 -10.90 4.42
CA ARG A 130 21.69 -11.72 5.29
C ARG A 130 22.08 -11.66 6.76
N ASP A 131 23.38 -11.60 7.05
CA ASP A 131 23.83 -11.58 8.45
C ASP A 131 23.50 -10.22 9.09
N ARG A 132 23.61 -9.13 8.33
CA ARG A 132 23.17 -7.79 8.78
C ARG A 132 21.67 -7.77 9.03
N ILE A 133 20.88 -8.36 8.14
CA ILE A 133 19.42 -8.48 8.30
C ILE A 133 19.10 -9.28 9.56
N ASN A 134 19.73 -10.43 9.75
CA ASN A 134 19.53 -11.27 10.93
C ASN A 134 19.97 -10.59 12.23
N ASN A 135 21.02 -9.80 12.21
CA ASN A 135 21.45 -9.01 13.36
C ASN A 135 20.41 -7.94 13.70
N GLU A 136 19.86 -7.28 12.70
CA GLU A 136 18.81 -6.28 12.92
C GLU A 136 17.50 -6.90 13.41
N LEU A 137 17.09 -8.06 12.87
CA LEU A 137 15.95 -8.82 13.37
C LEU A 137 16.12 -9.16 14.85
N ARG A 138 17.30 -9.63 15.27
CA ARG A 138 17.59 -9.91 16.68
C ARG A 138 17.50 -8.66 17.56
N ARG A 139 18.06 -7.52 17.09
CA ARG A 139 17.96 -6.23 17.83
C ARG A 139 16.52 -5.79 18.02
N LEU A 140 15.63 -6.16 17.12
CA LEU A 140 14.20 -5.90 17.21
C LEU A 140 13.42 -6.95 18.02
N GLY A 141 14.10 -7.94 18.59
CA GLY A 141 13.47 -9.05 19.34
C GLY A 141 12.75 -10.06 18.43
N MET A 142 13.13 -10.14 17.16
CA MET A 142 12.56 -11.08 16.20
C MET A 142 13.54 -12.22 15.89
N PRO A 143 13.03 -13.43 15.58
CA PRO A 143 13.88 -14.54 15.16
C PRO A 143 14.59 -14.24 13.84
N ARG A 144 15.74 -14.87 13.63
CA ARG A 144 16.47 -14.85 12.36
C ARG A 144 15.58 -15.38 11.22
N ILE A 145 15.93 -15.09 9.98
CA ILE A 145 15.31 -15.73 8.82
C ILE A 145 15.47 -17.23 8.94
N HIS A 146 14.36 -17.94 9.04
CA HIS A 146 14.38 -19.41 9.22
C HIS A 146 14.79 -20.11 7.92
N ARG A 147 15.64 -21.11 8.02
CA ARG A 147 15.74 -22.15 7.00
C ARG A 147 14.44 -22.97 7.07
N ALA A 148 13.67 -23.00 6.01
CA ALA A 148 12.43 -23.76 5.98
C ALA A 148 12.73 -25.26 6.27
N ARG A 149 12.10 -25.81 7.29
CA ARG A 149 12.14 -27.24 7.63
C ARG A 149 11.15 -28.10 6.84
N SER A 150 10.54 -27.60 5.77
CA SER A 150 9.51 -28.30 5.01
C SER A 150 9.82 -28.37 3.52
N ASN A 151 8.92 -28.98 2.72
CA ASN A 151 8.99 -29.11 1.27
C ASN A 151 9.28 -27.80 0.51
N HIS A 152 9.24 -26.64 1.16
CA HIS A 152 9.71 -25.36 0.67
C HIS A 152 11.25 -25.24 0.61
N ALA A 153 12.00 -26.21 1.13
CA ALA A 153 13.46 -26.26 1.05
C ALA A 153 14.01 -26.21 -0.40
N ARG A 154 13.21 -26.64 -1.40
CA ARG A 154 13.57 -26.49 -2.83
C ARG A 154 13.62 -25.04 -3.27
N ILE A 155 12.71 -24.19 -2.77
CA ILE A 155 12.67 -22.77 -3.06
C ILE A 155 13.83 -22.06 -2.36
N TYR A 156 14.14 -22.48 -1.14
CA TYR A 156 15.30 -21.98 -0.39
C TYR A 156 16.64 -22.40 -1.00
N ARG A 157 16.74 -23.59 -1.58
CA ARG A 157 17.94 -24.01 -2.33
C ARG A 157 18.14 -23.19 -3.62
N ARG A 158 17.07 -22.73 -4.27
CA ARG A 158 17.16 -21.82 -5.43
C ARG A 158 17.48 -20.37 -5.05
N ILE A 159 17.11 -19.93 -3.82
CA ILE A 159 17.47 -18.62 -3.29
C ILE A 159 18.91 -18.66 -2.73
N GLY A 160 19.51 -19.86 -2.67
CA GLY A 160 20.91 -20.16 -2.35
C GLY A 160 21.29 -20.02 -0.88
N PRO A 161 22.46 -20.57 -0.51
CA PRO A 161 23.12 -20.24 0.74
C PRO A 161 23.67 -18.81 0.72
N ASP A 162 23.18 -17.99 -0.22
CA ASP A 162 23.70 -16.67 -0.49
C ASP A 162 23.61 -15.81 0.76
N ARG A 163 24.76 -15.39 1.24
CA ARG A 163 24.88 -14.36 2.27
C ARG A 163 24.22 -13.04 1.82
N GLN A 164 23.83 -12.95 0.54
CA GLN A 164 23.24 -11.78 -0.10
C GLN A 164 21.82 -12.09 -0.60
N LEU A 165 20.81 -11.45 -0.02
CA LEU A 165 19.45 -11.45 -0.55
C LEU A 165 19.36 -10.49 -1.74
N ARG A 166 18.46 -10.81 -2.70
CA ARG A 166 18.18 -9.94 -3.84
C ARG A 166 17.74 -8.55 -3.37
N GLU A 167 18.24 -7.51 -4.00
CA GLU A 167 17.94 -6.11 -3.71
C GLU A 167 17.08 -5.51 -4.83
N PRO A 168 15.74 -5.61 -4.75
CA PRO A 168 14.84 -4.98 -5.69
C PRO A 168 14.76 -3.46 -5.48
N ARG A 169 14.37 -2.75 -6.52
CA ARG A 169 14.05 -1.32 -6.42
C ARG A 169 12.62 -1.14 -5.91
N VAL A 170 12.47 -0.97 -4.61
CA VAL A 170 11.15 -0.86 -3.94
C VAL A 170 11.07 0.37 -3.06
N ALA A 171 9.86 0.89 -2.89
CA ALA A 171 9.54 1.92 -1.91
C ALA A 171 8.28 1.51 -1.13
N PHE A 172 8.34 1.58 0.19
CA PHE A 172 7.26 1.19 1.09
C PHE A 172 6.36 2.37 1.43
N GLN A 173 5.07 2.20 1.20
CA GLN A 173 4.03 3.20 1.42
C GLN A 173 3.24 2.85 2.69
N TRP A 174 3.36 3.67 3.74
CA TRP A 174 2.58 3.53 4.95
C TRP A 174 1.34 4.42 4.88
N MET A 175 0.16 3.78 4.83
CA MET A 175 -1.12 4.43 4.52
C MET A 175 -2.23 4.00 5.50
N PRO A 176 -2.28 4.58 6.71
CA PRO A 176 -3.42 4.44 7.62
C PRO A 176 -4.58 5.35 7.19
N LEU A 177 -5.76 5.13 7.75
CA LEU A 177 -6.78 6.18 7.83
C LEU A 177 -6.25 7.33 8.69
N THR A 178 -6.67 8.57 8.40
CA THR A 178 -6.25 9.77 9.15
C THR A 178 -6.68 9.75 10.62
N ARG A 179 -7.65 8.89 10.96
CA ARG A 179 -8.18 8.63 12.31
C ARG A 179 -8.51 7.14 12.42
N GLY A 180 -8.43 6.59 13.62
CA GLY A 180 -8.82 5.20 13.85
C GLY A 180 -10.31 4.95 13.62
N SER A 181 -10.65 3.76 13.14
CA SER A 181 -12.00 3.23 13.06
C SER A 181 -12.02 1.83 13.66
N PRO A 182 -12.46 1.67 14.91
CA PRO A 182 -12.98 2.69 15.82
C PRO A 182 -11.93 3.69 16.30
N ASP A 183 -12.39 4.87 16.70
CA ASP A 183 -11.53 5.92 17.25
C ASP A 183 -11.39 5.75 18.77
N VAL A 184 -10.48 4.86 19.14
CA VAL A 184 -10.16 4.53 20.53
C VAL A 184 -8.69 4.77 20.83
N PRO A 185 -8.31 4.96 22.10
CA PRO A 185 -6.91 5.03 22.50
C PRO A 185 -6.11 3.82 21.96
N GLY A 186 -4.98 4.07 21.33
CA GLY A 186 -4.15 3.02 20.72
C GLY A 186 -4.48 2.68 19.27
N ASN A 187 -5.62 3.11 18.71
CA ASN A 187 -5.97 2.90 17.29
C ASN A 187 -5.66 4.11 16.38
N SER A 188 -4.95 5.09 16.88
CA SER A 188 -4.53 6.25 16.07
C SER A 188 -3.49 5.84 14.99
N PRO A 189 -3.35 6.61 13.89
CA PRO A 189 -2.29 6.37 12.91
C PRO A 189 -0.91 6.21 13.55
N GLY A 190 -0.57 7.09 14.50
CA GLY A 190 0.73 7.07 15.18
C GLY A 190 1.02 5.78 15.95
N ALA A 191 -0.01 5.08 16.46
CA ALA A 191 0.16 3.82 17.16
C ALA A 191 0.73 2.70 16.25
N TYR A 192 0.43 2.78 14.95
CA TYR A 192 0.91 1.82 13.94
C TYR A 192 2.17 2.29 13.20
N PHE A 193 2.66 3.51 13.47
CA PHE A 193 3.82 4.03 12.75
C PHE A 193 5.08 3.23 13.08
N PRO A 194 5.71 2.56 12.09
CA PRO A 194 6.84 1.65 12.37
C PRO A 194 8.16 2.39 12.64
N GLY A 195 8.20 3.70 12.40
CA GLY A 195 9.38 4.54 12.55
C GLY A 195 9.97 4.96 11.19
N ARG A 196 10.71 6.06 11.24
CA ARG A 196 11.15 6.84 10.05
C ARG A 196 11.93 6.04 9.01
N ARG A 197 12.86 5.21 9.43
CA ARG A 197 13.72 4.43 8.51
C ARG A 197 12.99 3.28 7.79
N TRP A 198 11.75 2.99 8.21
CA TRP A 198 10.95 1.88 7.72
C TRP A 198 9.88 2.29 6.72
N VAL A 199 9.81 3.57 6.40
CA VAL A 199 8.77 4.17 5.54
C VAL A 199 9.43 5.06 4.51
N ASP A 200 9.08 4.88 3.25
CA ASP A 200 9.57 5.72 2.15
C ASP A 200 8.53 6.76 1.74
N TRP A 201 7.24 6.41 1.85
CA TRP A 201 6.11 7.27 1.53
C TRP A 201 5.05 7.19 2.63
N VAL A 202 4.41 8.30 2.88
CA VAL A 202 3.23 8.36 3.76
C VAL A 202 2.01 8.73 2.94
N GLY A 203 0.87 8.20 3.29
CA GLY A 203 -0.38 8.53 2.63
C GLY A 203 -1.59 8.09 3.41
N THR A 204 -2.76 8.27 2.82
CA THR A 204 -4.05 7.87 3.37
C THR A 204 -5.06 7.73 2.24
N ASP A 205 -6.22 7.15 2.57
CA ASP A 205 -7.33 6.99 1.65
C ASP A 205 -8.46 7.96 1.99
N VAL A 206 -9.15 8.47 0.97
CA VAL A 206 -10.24 9.42 1.15
C VAL A 206 -11.33 9.21 0.11
N TYR A 207 -12.59 9.18 0.54
CA TYR A 207 -13.71 8.96 -0.36
C TYR A 207 -14.79 10.05 -0.19
N ALA A 208 -15.50 10.34 -1.27
CA ALA A 208 -16.54 11.35 -1.29
C ALA A 208 -17.66 11.06 -0.30
N LYS A 209 -18.02 9.78 -0.13
CA LYS A 209 -19.01 9.31 0.87
C LYS A 209 -18.78 9.87 2.27
N PHE A 210 -17.53 10.02 2.67
CA PHE A 210 -17.13 10.50 3.98
C PHE A 210 -16.68 11.97 3.97
N SER A 211 -16.88 12.68 2.86
CA SER A 211 -16.41 14.05 2.68
C SER A 211 -17.22 15.05 3.51
N ASN A 212 -16.72 15.33 4.70
CA ASN A 212 -17.26 16.32 5.62
C ASN A 212 -16.12 17.21 6.18
N ARG A 213 -16.46 18.16 7.05
CA ARG A 213 -15.50 19.06 7.69
C ARG A 213 -14.40 18.31 8.44
N THR A 214 -14.77 17.25 9.14
CA THR A 214 -13.87 16.43 9.95
C THR A 214 -12.81 15.73 9.08
N LEU A 215 -13.22 15.08 7.97
CA LEU A 215 -12.28 14.46 7.03
C LEU A 215 -11.24 15.46 6.55
N TRP A 216 -11.65 16.64 6.11
CA TRP A 216 -10.73 17.67 5.61
C TRP A 216 -9.81 18.23 6.69
N THR A 217 -10.27 18.34 7.93
CA THR A 217 -9.46 18.76 9.07
C THR A 217 -8.41 17.70 9.41
N ASN A 218 -8.82 16.44 9.49
CA ASN A 218 -7.94 15.32 9.77
C ASN A 218 -6.90 15.11 8.66
N LEU A 219 -7.31 15.21 7.39
CA LEU A 219 -6.39 15.10 6.26
C LEU A 219 -5.30 16.18 6.30
N ARG A 220 -5.66 17.43 6.63
CA ARG A 220 -4.69 18.51 6.79
C ARG A 220 -3.75 18.29 7.97
N ALA A 221 -4.28 17.84 9.11
CA ALA A 221 -3.49 17.55 10.30
C ALA A 221 -2.51 16.39 10.05
N PHE A 222 -3.00 15.32 9.42
CA PHE A 222 -2.20 14.15 9.04
C PHE A 222 -1.07 14.53 8.07
N TYR A 223 -1.38 15.28 7.01
CA TYR A 223 -0.40 15.77 6.05
C TYR A 223 0.71 16.61 6.73
N ARG A 224 0.36 17.49 7.67
CA ARG A 224 1.33 18.30 8.42
C ARG A 224 2.18 17.48 9.38
N ARG A 225 1.57 16.48 10.05
CA ARG A 225 2.27 15.64 11.04
C ARG A 225 3.41 14.83 10.42
N TYR A 226 3.24 14.38 9.18
CA TYR A 226 4.22 13.56 8.48
C TYR A 226 4.91 14.36 7.36
N ASP A 227 5.53 15.47 7.73
CA ASP A 227 6.05 16.52 6.83
C ASP A 227 7.34 16.15 6.07
N ARG A 228 7.99 15.05 6.43
CA ARG A 228 9.30 14.64 5.90
C ARG A 228 9.24 13.64 4.74
N TRP A 229 8.06 13.11 4.44
CA TRP A 229 7.89 12.11 3.40
C TRP A 229 7.15 12.65 2.19
N PRO A 230 7.44 12.13 1.00
CA PRO A 230 6.51 12.27 -0.11
C PRO A 230 5.16 11.68 0.30
N PHE A 231 4.09 12.33 -0.14
CA PHE A 231 2.72 12.00 0.25
C PHE A 231 1.93 11.47 -0.92
N ALA A 232 1.12 10.44 -0.66
CA ALA A 232 0.18 9.92 -1.64
C ALA A 232 -1.24 9.84 -1.06
N LEU A 233 -2.24 10.07 -1.90
CA LEU A 233 -3.56 9.49 -1.67
C LEU A 233 -3.55 8.11 -2.30
N GLY A 234 -3.51 7.09 -1.46
CA GLY A 234 -3.42 5.69 -1.87
C GLY A 234 -4.68 5.21 -2.54
N GLU A 235 -5.81 5.78 -2.13
CA GLU A 235 -7.09 5.61 -2.77
C GLU A 235 -7.93 6.89 -2.60
N TYR A 236 -8.61 7.30 -3.67
CA TYR A 236 -9.69 8.27 -3.60
C TYR A 236 -10.73 7.98 -4.68
N GLY A 237 -11.98 8.31 -4.40
CA GLY A 237 -13.05 8.06 -5.36
C GLY A 237 -14.42 8.51 -4.86
N PRO A 238 -15.45 8.33 -5.70
CA PRO A 238 -16.79 8.83 -5.41
C PRO A 238 -17.50 8.07 -4.29
N TRP A 239 -17.50 6.75 -4.32
CA TRP A 239 -18.23 5.91 -3.40
C TRP A 239 -19.64 6.46 -3.06
N ASP A 240 -20.57 6.31 -3.99
CA ASP A 240 -21.95 6.75 -3.94
C ASP A 240 -22.18 8.27 -3.83
N ASN A 241 -21.14 9.08 -3.94
CA ASN A 241 -21.24 10.53 -3.79
C ASN A 241 -20.16 11.24 -4.62
N ASP A 242 -20.45 11.95 -5.59
CA ASP A 242 -19.66 12.90 -6.40
C ASP A 242 -20.21 13.03 -7.81
N GLN A 243 -21.53 13.05 -7.94
CA GLN A 243 -22.22 13.20 -9.21
C GLN A 243 -21.80 14.50 -9.93
N SER A 244 -21.57 15.58 -9.17
CA SER A 244 -21.12 16.86 -9.68
C SER A 244 -19.62 16.94 -10.00
N GLY A 245 -18.81 16.03 -9.48
CA GLY A 245 -17.34 16.10 -9.52
C GLY A 245 -16.74 17.10 -8.53
N ALA A 246 -17.51 17.60 -7.59
CA ALA A 246 -17.06 18.60 -6.63
C ALA A 246 -15.97 18.06 -5.70
N PHE A 247 -16.13 16.83 -5.22
CA PHE A 247 -15.13 16.16 -4.39
C PHE A 247 -13.83 15.93 -5.19
N THR A 248 -13.93 15.39 -6.40
CA THR A 248 -12.78 15.18 -7.29
C THR A 248 -12.02 16.48 -7.49
N ARG A 249 -12.70 17.59 -7.88
CA ARG A 249 -12.05 18.90 -8.03
C ARG A 249 -11.41 19.40 -6.74
N ARG A 250 -12.06 19.16 -5.60
CA ARG A 250 -11.54 19.57 -4.28
C ARG A 250 -10.29 18.82 -3.89
N ILE A 251 -10.24 17.49 -4.10
CA ILE A 251 -9.05 16.66 -3.87
C ILE A 251 -7.87 17.16 -4.71
N HIS A 252 -8.06 17.34 -5.99
CA HIS A 252 -6.99 17.79 -6.87
C HIS A 252 -6.52 19.22 -6.57
N ARG A 253 -7.44 20.13 -6.23
CA ARG A 253 -7.09 21.48 -5.77
C ARG A 253 -6.30 21.43 -4.46
N TRP A 254 -6.68 20.54 -3.53
CA TRP A 254 -5.95 20.32 -2.28
C TRP A 254 -4.54 19.80 -2.55
N ALA A 255 -4.39 18.82 -3.42
CA ALA A 255 -3.12 18.21 -3.80
C ALA A 255 -2.16 19.19 -4.46
N ARG A 256 -2.65 19.95 -5.47
CA ARG A 256 -1.82 20.92 -6.22
C ARG A 256 -1.19 22.02 -5.38
N ARG A 257 -1.77 22.32 -4.22
CA ARG A 257 -1.26 23.33 -3.27
C ARG A 257 -0.26 22.73 -2.27
N ARG A 258 0.25 21.52 -2.52
CA ARG A 258 1.08 20.78 -1.56
C ARG A 258 2.21 20.01 -2.25
N ASP A 259 3.39 20.56 -2.15
CA ASP A 259 4.57 20.08 -2.89
C ASP A 259 4.95 18.65 -2.61
N ARG A 260 4.61 18.13 -1.42
CA ARG A 260 4.89 16.74 -1.06
C ARG A 260 3.86 15.75 -1.57
N VAL A 261 2.70 16.17 -2.05
CA VAL A 261 1.74 15.27 -2.69
C VAL A 261 2.27 14.90 -4.07
N LYS A 262 2.74 13.67 -4.20
CA LYS A 262 3.42 13.16 -5.40
C LYS A 262 2.63 12.10 -6.15
N ALA A 263 1.59 11.53 -5.53
CA ALA A 263 0.75 10.52 -6.16
C ALA A 263 -0.70 10.60 -5.69
N LEU A 264 -1.60 10.38 -6.63
CA LEU A 264 -3.05 10.27 -6.41
C LEU A 264 -3.52 9.03 -7.16
N LEU A 265 -4.07 8.05 -6.46
CA LEU A 265 -4.57 6.82 -7.04
C LEU A 265 -6.10 6.83 -6.98
N TYR A 266 -6.73 6.97 -8.16
CA TYR A 266 -8.17 6.88 -8.27
C TYR A 266 -8.61 5.43 -8.12
N PHE A 267 -9.42 5.15 -7.10
CA PHE A 267 -9.99 3.83 -6.90
C PHE A 267 -11.14 3.63 -7.87
N ARG A 268 -11.00 2.66 -8.74
CA ARG A 268 -11.97 2.37 -9.79
C ARG A 268 -12.40 0.92 -9.77
N SER A 269 -13.67 0.66 -9.81
CA SER A 269 -14.22 -0.65 -10.18
C SER A 269 -14.57 -0.72 -11.67
N VAL A 270 -14.53 -1.92 -12.21
CA VAL A 270 -15.05 -2.26 -13.55
C VAL A 270 -16.41 -2.92 -13.46
N ASP A 271 -16.79 -3.39 -12.28
CA ASP A 271 -18.07 -3.98 -11.98
C ASP A 271 -19.18 -2.94 -12.23
N PRO A 272 -20.16 -3.25 -13.11
CA PRO A 272 -21.26 -2.33 -13.40
C PRO A 272 -22.07 -1.92 -12.17
N GLU A 273 -22.18 -2.79 -11.18
CA GLU A 273 -22.96 -2.52 -9.96
C GLU A 273 -22.13 -1.89 -8.82
N ASN A 274 -20.84 -1.69 -9.05
CA ASN A 274 -19.95 -1.23 -8.01
C ASN A 274 -19.96 0.29 -7.87
N ALA A 275 -20.11 0.75 -6.64
CA ALA A 275 -20.15 2.16 -6.22
C ALA A 275 -18.93 3.01 -6.65
N PHE A 276 -17.88 2.41 -7.16
CA PHE A 276 -16.67 3.08 -7.63
C PHE A 276 -16.55 3.12 -9.16
N ASN A 277 -17.56 2.65 -9.91
CA ASN A 277 -17.51 2.67 -11.35
C ASN A 277 -17.73 4.09 -11.88
N LEU A 278 -16.68 4.66 -12.50
CA LEU A 278 -16.66 6.04 -12.94
C LEU A 278 -17.77 6.40 -13.95
N GLN A 279 -18.36 5.43 -14.63
CA GLN A 279 -19.47 5.70 -15.58
C GLN A 279 -20.69 6.29 -14.89
N TYR A 280 -20.92 5.99 -13.60
CA TYR A 280 -22.04 6.51 -12.83
C TYR A 280 -21.82 7.92 -12.27
N TYR A 281 -20.63 8.50 -12.49
CA TYR A 281 -20.25 9.79 -11.94
C TYR A 281 -19.81 10.75 -13.08
N PRO A 282 -20.75 11.21 -13.91
CA PRO A 282 -20.41 12.03 -15.09
C PRO A 282 -19.67 13.32 -14.73
N GLY A 283 -19.98 13.93 -13.59
CA GLY A 283 -19.26 15.10 -13.09
C GLY A 283 -17.83 14.79 -12.66
N ALA A 284 -17.60 13.69 -11.94
CA ALA A 284 -16.26 13.25 -11.57
C ALA A 284 -15.45 12.87 -12.81
N LYS A 285 -16.06 12.21 -13.79
CA LYS A 285 -15.43 11.87 -15.07
C LYS A 285 -15.00 13.11 -15.86
N ARG A 286 -15.87 14.14 -15.97
CA ARG A 286 -15.50 15.40 -16.59
C ARG A 286 -14.37 16.11 -15.83
N ALA A 287 -14.49 16.17 -14.50
CA ALA A 287 -13.44 16.77 -13.66
C ALA A 287 -12.08 16.10 -13.88
N LEU A 288 -12.03 14.76 -13.93
CA LEU A 288 -10.78 14.04 -14.19
C LEU A 288 -10.22 14.33 -15.57
N ARG A 289 -11.06 14.39 -16.62
CA ARG A 289 -10.62 14.76 -17.99
C ARG A 289 -9.97 16.14 -18.03
N GLU A 290 -10.57 17.12 -17.39
CA GLU A 290 -10.04 18.48 -17.32
C GLU A 290 -8.71 18.54 -16.54
N ILE A 291 -8.67 17.87 -15.39
CA ILE A 291 -7.57 17.96 -14.44
C ILE A 291 -6.33 17.17 -14.90
N LEU A 292 -6.51 15.95 -15.40
CA LEU A 292 -5.37 15.08 -15.76
C LEU A 292 -4.61 15.54 -17.00
N ASN A 293 -5.19 16.46 -17.79
CA ASN A 293 -4.52 17.11 -18.91
C ASN A 293 -3.72 18.38 -18.51
N LEU A 294 -3.75 18.77 -17.22
CA LEU A 294 -2.96 19.92 -16.77
C LEU A 294 -1.46 19.53 -16.68
N PRO A 295 -0.53 20.47 -16.97
CA PRO A 295 0.91 20.18 -17.08
C PRO A 295 1.55 19.53 -15.83
N GLN A 296 1.01 19.79 -14.65
CA GLN A 296 1.53 19.22 -13.39
C GLN A 296 1.23 17.72 -13.20
N TYR A 297 0.36 17.12 -14.02
CA TYR A 297 0.06 15.70 -13.98
C TYR A 297 0.89 14.96 -15.02
N GLN A 298 1.72 14.05 -14.55
CA GLN A 298 2.54 13.22 -15.42
C GLN A 298 1.78 11.94 -15.80
N GLY A 299 1.62 11.71 -17.10
CA GLY A 299 1.04 10.48 -17.60
C GLY A 299 1.96 9.27 -17.48
N TYR A 300 3.26 9.48 -17.23
CA TYR A 300 4.27 8.42 -17.11
C TYR A 300 5.11 8.63 -15.87
N ALA A 301 5.39 7.56 -15.14
CA ALA A 301 6.37 7.61 -14.06
C ALA A 301 7.80 7.74 -14.63
N PRO A 302 8.73 8.38 -13.92
CA PRO A 302 10.11 8.47 -14.38
C PRO A 302 10.71 7.11 -14.73
N GLY A 303 11.28 6.98 -15.93
CA GLY A 303 11.87 5.73 -16.43
C GLY A 303 10.89 4.70 -16.99
N THR A 304 9.59 5.00 -17.11
CA THR A 304 8.61 4.13 -17.79
C THR A 304 8.28 4.59 -19.21
N ARG A 305 8.64 5.81 -19.55
CA ARG A 305 8.49 6.36 -20.90
C ARG A 305 9.68 5.91 -21.75
N ARG A 306 9.48 4.97 -22.64
CA ARG A 306 10.39 4.59 -23.72
C ARG A 306 9.61 4.48 -25.01
#